data_067c500e6d85083ce97abdc75f83ca3c
#
_entry.id   067c500e6d85083ce97abdc75f83ca3c
#
_cell.length_a   1.000
_cell.length_b   1.000
_cell.length_c   1.000
_cell.angle_alpha   90.00
_cell.angle_beta   90.00
_cell.angle_gamma   90.00
#
_symmetry.space_group_name_H-M   'P 1'
#
loop_
_entity.id
_entity.type
_entity.pdbx_description
1 polymer ?
#
loop_
_entity_poly.entity_id
_entity_poly.type
_entity_poly.pdbx_seq_one_letter_code
_entity_poly.pdbx_strand_id
1 'polypeptide(L)'
;MKHTKTITILHSNDLHGDFLAEQVDEKLVGGVSMLSGYIEKVRAEQPNTIYVIAGDMFRGSVIDSEYKGLSTIEIMNALAPDVVTIGNHEVDYGIAHLLFIEKCARFPIINANLYIKTPPHGCSPPTRSCGWTG
;
A
#
# COMPACT_ATOMS: atom_id res chain seq x y z
N MET A 1 -3.27 -30.84 -24.49
CA MET A 1 -3.13 -30.76 -23.02
C MET A 1 -3.38 -29.30 -22.62
N LYS A 2 -4.26 -29.03 -21.63
CA LYS A 2 -4.41 -27.67 -21.07
C LYS A 2 -3.19 -27.41 -20.18
N HIS A 3 -2.40 -26.40 -20.52
CA HIS A 3 -1.33 -25.92 -19.64
C HIS A 3 -1.98 -25.03 -18.56
N THR A 4 -1.92 -25.45 -17.32
CA THR A 4 -2.33 -24.65 -16.17
C THR A 4 -1.10 -24.03 -15.51
N LYS A 5 -1.24 -22.80 -15.00
CA LYS A 5 -0.23 -22.11 -14.22
C LYS A 5 -0.83 -21.75 -12.86
N THR A 6 -0.14 -22.09 -11.80
CA THR A 6 -0.53 -21.69 -10.44
C THR A 6 0.05 -20.32 -10.15
N ILE A 7 -0.77 -19.43 -9.59
CA ILE A 7 -0.38 -18.11 -9.08
C ILE A 7 -0.74 -18.08 -7.61
N THR A 8 0.20 -17.67 -6.78
CA THR A 8 -0.01 -17.46 -5.34
C THR A 8 -0.23 -15.97 -5.09
N ILE A 9 -1.32 -15.62 -4.43
CA ILE A 9 -1.63 -14.23 -4.05
C ILE A 9 -1.52 -14.13 -2.53
N LEU A 10 -0.57 -13.34 -2.05
CA LEU A 10 -0.53 -12.86 -0.69
C LEU A 10 -1.29 -11.55 -0.61
N HIS A 11 -2.06 -11.37 0.43
CA HIS A 11 -2.92 -10.20 0.57
C HIS A 11 -2.89 -9.67 2.00
N SER A 12 -2.85 -8.36 2.14
CA SER A 12 -3.11 -7.64 3.38
C SER A 12 -3.92 -6.36 3.12
N ASN A 13 -4.47 -5.78 4.17
CA ASN A 13 -5.22 -4.53 4.18
C ASN A 13 -5.19 -3.96 5.59
N ASP A 14 -5.59 -2.69 5.75
CA ASP A 14 -5.76 -2.04 7.05
C ASP A 14 -4.52 -2.16 7.96
N LEU A 15 -3.34 -1.89 7.39
CA LEU A 15 -2.08 -1.93 8.16
C LEU A 15 -1.94 -0.75 9.13
N HIS A 16 -2.56 0.39 8.81
CA HIS A 16 -2.68 1.56 9.68
C HIS A 16 -1.37 2.07 10.30
N GLY A 17 -0.23 1.80 9.65
CA GLY A 17 1.08 2.15 10.20
C GLY A 17 1.46 1.37 11.45
N ASP A 18 0.73 0.33 11.80
CA ASP A 18 1.02 -0.54 12.95
C ASP A 18 2.00 -1.64 12.55
N PHE A 19 3.28 -1.32 12.68
CA PHE A 19 4.38 -2.16 12.21
C PHE A 19 5.14 -2.87 13.32
N LEU A 20 4.79 -2.61 14.58
CA LEU A 20 5.49 -3.18 15.70
C LEU A 20 4.96 -4.58 16.04
N ALA A 21 5.86 -5.44 16.47
CA ALA A 21 5.47 -6.71 17.04
C ALA A 21 4.95 -6.51 18.46
N GLU A 22 3.92 -7.25 18.83
CA GLU A 22 3.38 -7.27 20.18
C GLU A 22 3.99 -8.40 21.00
N GLN A 23 4.17 -8.16 22.30
CA GLN A 23 4.59 -9.21 23.21
C GLN A 23 3.37 -9.96 23.72
N VAL A 24 3.29 -11.23 23.34
CA VAL A 24 2.27 -12.16 23.83
C VAL A 24 3.01 -13.25 24.61
N ASP A 25 2.79 -13.27 25.91
CA ASP A 25 3.54 -14.09 26.86
C ASP A 25 5.05 -13.77 26.78
N GLU A 26 5.88 -14.76 26.46
CA GLU A 26 7.34 -14.60 26.31
C GLU A 26 7.79 -14.45 24.83
N LYS A 27 6.87 -14.25 23.90
CA LYS A 27 7.16 -14.19 22.46
C LYS A 27 6.73 -12.88 21.85
N LEU A 28 7.52 -12.37 20.90
CA LEU A 28 7.11 -11.33 19.99
C LEU A 28 6.28 -11.94 18.87
N VAL A 29 5.09 -11.39 18.62
CA VAL A 29 4.14 -11.88 17.62
C VAL A 29 3.75 -10.73 16.69
N GLY A 30 3.58 -11.03 15.41
CA GLY A 30 3.20 -10.03 14.41
C GLY A 30 4.33 -9.08 14.03
N GLY A 31 3.94 -7.87 13.62
CA GLY A 31 4.84 -6.83 13.14
C GLY A 31 5.32 -7.03 11.70
N VAL A 32 5.79 -5.93 11.12
CA VAL A 32 6.19 -5.88 9.71
C VAL A 32 7.40 -6.77 9.40
N SER A 33 8.30 -6.97 10.37
CA SER A 33 9.48 -7.83 10.18
C SER A 33 9.09 -9.30 9.97
N MET A 34 8.10 -9.79 10.74
CA MET A 34 7.60 -11.16 10.54
C MET A 34 6.82 -11.29 9.24
N LEU A 35 6.02 -10.27 8.89
CA LEU A 35 5.32 -10.22 7.63
C LEU A 35 6.29 -10.25 6.44
N SER A 36 7.36 -9.44 6.47
CA SER A 36 8.41 -9.42 5.45
C SER A 36 9.06 -10.80 5.29
N GLY A 37 9.50 -11.41 6.40
CA GLY A 37 10.10 -12.74 6.36
C GLY A 37 9.16 -13.81 5.81
N TYR A 38 7.86 -13.72 6.11
CA TYR A 38 6.85 -14.63 5.54
C TYR A 38 6.69 -14.44 4.03
N ILE A 39 6.61 -13.18 3.56
CA ILE A 39 6.51 -12.87 2.13
C ILE A 39 7.74 -13.39 1.39
N GLU A 40 8.94 -13.15 1.90
CA GLU A 40 10.19 -13.64 1.30
C GLU A 40 10.23 -15.18 1.22
N LYS A 41 9.82 -15.85 2.31
CA LYS A 41 9.71 -17.32 2.32
C LYS A 41 8.77 -17.82 1.23
N VAL A 42 7.57 -17.26 1.14
CA VAL A 42 6.58 -17.70 0.14
C VAL A 42 7.07 -17.41 -1.28
N ARG A 43 7.69 -16.27 -1.53
CA ARG A 43 8.29 -15.94 -2.84
C ARG A 43 9.41 -16.91 -3.23
N ALA A 44 10.20 -17.35 -2.27
CA ALA A 44 11.25 -18.35 -2.52
C ALA A 44 10.68 -19.74 -2.84
N GLU A 45 9.61 -20.14 -2.18
CA GLU A 45 8.95 -21.45 -2.39
C GLU A 45 8.01 -21.46 -3.60
N GLN A 46 7.42 -20.31 -3.96
CA GLN A 46 6.38 -20.16 -4.99
C GLN A 46 6.76 -19.07 -5.99
N PRO A 47 7.38 -19.40 -7.12
CA PRO A 47 7.97 -18.40 -8.05
C PRO A 47 6.95 -17.48 -8.73
N ASN A 48 5.65 -17.82 -8.72
CA ASN A 48 4.59 -16.98 -9.27
C ASN A 48 3.76 -16.33 -8.13
N THR A 49 4.42 -15.77 -7.12
CA THR A 49 3.78 -15.09 -6.00
C THR A 49 3.69 -13.59 -6.28
N ILE A 50 2.52 -13.03 -6.02
CA ILE A 50 2.29 -11.58 -5.95
C ILE A 50 1.80 -11.22 -4.54
N TYR A 51 2.30 -10.11 -4.01
CA TYR A 51 1.83 -9.53 -2.74
C TYR A 51 1.09 -8.23 -3.00
N VAL A 52 -0.16 -8.16 -2.57
CA VAL A 52 -1.05 -7.03 -2.79
C VAL A 52 -1.57 -6.46 -1.48
N ILE A 53 -1.80 -5.13 -1.47
CA ILE A 53 -2.36 -4.44 -0.30
C ILE A 53 -3.61 -3.68 -0.73
N ALA A 54 -4.72 -3.90 -0.03
CA ALA A 54 -6.03 -3.37 -0.37
C ALA A 54 -6.35 -2.02 0.33
N GLY A 55 -5.34 -1.19 0.57
CA GLY A 55 -5.51 0.16 1.13
C GLY A 55 -5.44 0.20 2.65
N ASP A 56 -5.69 1.40 3.20
CA ASP A 56 -5.63 1.78 4.59
C ASP A 56 -4.26 1.44 5.22
N MET A 57 -3.20 1.91 4.56
CA MET A 57 -1.83 1.77 5.04
C MET A 57 -1.51 2.75 6.15
N PHE A 58 -2.17 3.92 6.13
CA PHE A 58 -1.91 5.06 7.02
C PHE A 58 -2.85 5.11 8.21
N ARG A 59 -2.51 5.99 9.19
CA ARG A 59 -3.35 6.34 10.33
C ARG A 59 -3.61 5.22 11.33
N GLY A 60 -2.79 5.14 12.34
CA GLY A 60 -2.96 4.21 13.47
C GLY A 60 -1.80 4.25 14.43
N SER A 61 -0.59 4.48 13.96
CA SER A 61 0.59 4.60 14.80
C SER A 61 1.02 6.06 15.01
N VAL A 62 1.74 6.30 16.10
CA VAL A 62 2.36 7.61 16.38
C VAL A 62 3.36 7.99 15.29
N ILE A 63 4.16 7.03 14.82
CA ILE A 63 5.18 7.24 13.79
C ILE A 63 4.54 7.67 12.47
N ASP A 64 3.43 7.03 12.09
CA ASP A 64 2.69 7.42 10.89
C ASP A 64 2.15 8.85 11.00
N SER A 65 1.53 9.16 12.14
CA SER A 65 0.92 10.47 12.37
C SER A 65 1.94 11.61 12.40
N GLU A 66 3.11 11.40 13.01
CA GLU A 66 4.21 12.36 13.10
C GLU A 66 4.75 12.75 11.71
N TYR A 67 4.97 11.77 10.86
CA TYR A 67 5.54 11.96 9.52
C TYR A 67 4.50 11.92 8.39
N LYS A 68 3.22 11.96 8.74
CA LYS A 68 2.09 11.99 7.78
C LYS A 68 2.18 10.90 6.71
N GLY A 69 2.50 9.68 7.12
CA GLY A 69 2.60 8.53 6.24
C GLY A 69 3.93 8.35 5.51
N LEU A 70 4.89 9.28 5.61
CA LEU A 70 6.18 9.11 4.93
C LEU A 70 6.97 7.92 5.49
N SER A 71 7.01 7.76 6.82
CA SER A 71 7.62 6.59 7.46
C SER A 71 6.95 5.27 7.05
N THR A 72 5.63 5.29 6.91
CA THR A 72 4.86 4.15 6.42
C THR A 72 5.30 3.76 5.01
N ILE A 73 5.41 4.73 4.08
CA ILE A 73 5.86 4.47 2.71
C ILE A 73 7.29 3.91 2.66
N GLU A 74 8.21 4.40 3.49
CA GLU A 74 9.57 3.85 3.54
C GLU A 74 9.58 2.39 4.03
N ILE A 75 8.78 2.05 5.02
CA ILE A 75 8.61 0.67 5.48
C ILE A 75 7.96 -0.19 4.38
N MET A 76 6.93 0.33 3.71
CA MET A 76 6.27 -0.35 2.59
C MET A 76 7.20 -0.55 1.39
N ASN A 77 8.09 0.41 1.11
CA ASN A 77 9.14 0.26 0.10
C ASN A 77 10.08 -0.93 0.41
N ALA A 78 10.41 -1.14 1.68
CA ALA A 78 11.19 -2.31 2.10
C ALA A 78 10.40 -3.62 2.03
N LEU A 79 9.10 -3.58 2.31
CA LEU A 79 8.20 -4.73 2.20
C LEU A 79 7.95 -5.16 0.75
N ALA A 80 8.13 -4.22 -0.20
CA ALA A 80 8.06 -4.40 -1.64
C ALA A 80 6.77 -5.10 -2.14
N PRO A 81 5.58 -4.52 -1.90
CA PRO A 81 4.35 -5.03 -2.51
C PRO A 81 4.40 -4.89 -4.04
N ASP A 82 3.76 -5.82 -4.73
CA ASP A 82 3.67 -5.79 -6.20
C ASP A 82 2.63 -4.77 -6.68
N VAL A 83 1.58 -4.55 -5.89
CA VAL A 83 0.56 -3.52 -6.17
C VAL A 83 -0.20 -3.17 -4.90
N VAL A 84 -0.56 -1.89 -4.79
CA VAL A 84 -1.35 -1.35 -3.68
C VAL A 84 -2.52 -0.56 -4.24
N THR A 85 -3.68 -0.62 -3.59
CA THR A 85 -4.76 0.33 -3.84
C THR A 85 -4.91 1.31 -2.68
N ILE A 86 -5.64 2.39 -2.88
CA ILE A 86 -5.93 3.37 -1.84
C ILE A 86 -7.23 3.03 -1.11
N GLY A 87 -7.21 3.18 0.21
CA GLY A 87 -8.38 3.16 1.07
C GLY A 87 -8.83 4.59 1.43
N ASN A 88 -9.64 4.74 2.46
CA ASN A 88 -10.12 6.06 2.89
C ASN A 88 -9.04 6.85 3.65
N HIS A 89 -8.15 6.19 4.36
CA HIS A 89 -7.11 6.86 5.15
C HIS A 89 -5.97 7.45 4.30
N GLU A 90 -5.78 6.99 3.09
CA GLU A 90 -4.77 7.56 2.18
C GLU A 90 -5.07 9.01 1.79
N VAL A 91 -6.32 9.46 1.89
CA VAL A 91 -6.73 10.83 1.56
C VAL A 91 -6.86 11.75 2.78
N ASP A 92 -6.66 11.25 3.98
CA ASP A 92 -6.84 12.00 5.24
C ASP A 92 -5.92 13.23 5.37
N TYR A 93 -4.72 13.14 4.80
CA TYR A 93 -3.77 14.26 4.74
C TYR A 93 -3.98 15.16 3.51
N GLY A 94 -5.03 14.90 2.73
CA GLY A 94 -5.40 15.64 1.53
C GLY A 94 -4.74 15.11 0.25
N ILE A 95 -5.38 15.43 -0.88
CA ILE A 95 -4.97 14.92 -2.21
C ILE A 95 -3.56 15.36 -2.60
N ALA A 96 -3.15 16.59 -2.29
CA ALA A 96 -1.80 17.06 -2.60
C ALA A 96 -0.73 16.23 -1.87
N HIS A 97 -1.03 15.81 -0.64
CA HIS A 97 -0.15 14.95 0.12
C HIS A 97 -0.12 13.52 -0.43
N LEU A 98 -1.27 12.96 -0.81
CA LEU A 98 -1.34 11.66 -1.48
C LEU A 98 -0.48 11.62 -2.75
N LEU A 99 -0.53 12.67 -3.58
CA LEU A 99 0.30 12.80 -4.78
C LEU A 99 1.81 12.88 -4.46
N PHE A 100 2.17 13.46 -3.32
CA PHE A 100 3.56 13.45 -2.86
C PHE A 100 3.99 12.06 -2.39
N ILE A 101 3.19 11.42 -1.57
CA ILE A 101 3.42 10.05 -1.06
C ILE A 101 3.56 9.04 -2.20
N GLU A 102 2.73 9.16 -3.21
CA GLU A 102 2.79 8.29 -4.40
C GLU A 102 4.14 8.39 -5.12
N LYS A 103 4.73 9.59 -5.19
CA LYS A 103 6.08 9.76 -5.77
C LYS A 103 7.20 9.18 -4.89
N CYS A 104 6.97 9.02 -3.60
CA CYS A 104 7.91 8.39 -2.69
C CYS A 104 7.81 6.85 -2.71
N ALA A 105 6.68 6.31 -3.15
CA ALA A 105 6.46 4.88 -3.27
C ALA A 105 7.28 4.28 -4.43
N ARG A 106 7.88 3.11 -4.19
CA ARG A 106 8.61 2.31 -5.18
C ARG A 106 7.78 1.17 -5.75
N PHE A 107 6.50 1.17 -5.48
CA PHE A 107 5.51 0.19 -5.92
C PHE A 107 4.33 0.91 -6.58
N PRO A 108 3.61 0.25 -7.49
CA PRO A 108 2.45 0.86 -8.14
C PRO A 108 1.30 1.04 -7.13
N ILE A 109 0.75 2.25 -7.10
CA ILE A 109 -0.50 2.57 -6.42
C ILE A 109 -1.58 2.72 -7.47
N ILE A 110 -2.61 1.88 -7.42
CA ILE A 110 -3.68 1.86 -8.41
C ILE A 110 -5.01 2.35 -7.80
N ASN A 111 -5.82 2.97 -8.64
CA ASN A 111 -7.16 3.40 -8.27
C ASN A 111 -8.08 3.41 -9.49
N ALA A 112 -9.25 2.79 -9.38
CA ALA A 112 -10.21 2.68 -10.48
C ALA A 112 -11.47 3.52 -10.29
N ASN A 113 -11.75 4.02 -9.10
CA ASN A 113 -13.05 4.57 -8.72
C ASN A 113 -13.02 5.91 -7.97
N LEU A 114 -11.85 6.44 -7.63
CA LEU A 114 -11.71 7.77 -7.02
C LEU A 114 -11.40 8.80 -8.09
N TYR A 115 -12.19 9.87 -8.16
CA TYR A 115 -12.06 10.96 -9.13
C TYR A 115 -12.00 12.30 -8.41
N ILE A 116 -11.10 13.17 -8.84
CA ILE A 116 -11.06 14.55 -8.35
C ILE A 116 -12.05 15.36 -9.18
N LYS A 117 -13.11 15.86 -8.53
CA LYS A 117 -14.01 16.82 -9.17
C LYS A 117 -13.39 18.21 -9.10
N THR A 118 -13.04 18.78 -10.25
CA THR A 118 -12.72 20.21 -10.34
C THR A 118 -14.02 21.01 -10.27
N PRO A 119 -14.09 22.09 -9.45
CA PRO A 119 -15.28 22.96 -9.45
C PRO A 119 -15.46 23.60 -10.83
N PRO A 120 -16.71 23.86 -11.25
CA PRO A 120 -17.00 24.45 -12.55
C PRO A 120 -16.68 25.95 -12.54
N HIS A 121 -15.46 26.32 -12.77
CA HIS A 121 -15.05 27.67 -13.09
C HIS A 121 -14.19 27.70 -14.35
N GLY A 122 -14.86 28.00 -15.46
CA GLY A 122 -14.39 28.80 -16.59
C GLY A 122 -13.14 28.45 -17.39
N CYS A 123 -12.42 27.38 -17.05
CA CYS A 123 -11.38 26.78 -17.89
C CYS A 123 -11.32 25.30 -17.59
N SER A 124 -11.80 24.51 -18.50
CA SER A 124 -11.72 23.05 -18.41
C SER A 124 -10.28 22.56 -18.54
N PRO A 125 -9.60 22.11 -17.47
CA PRO A 125 -8.53 21.18 -17.70
C PRO A 125 -9.15 19.84 -18.14
N PRO A 126 -8.49 19.08 -19.01
CA PRO A 126 -9.01 17.78 -19.44
C PRO A 126 -9.21 16.88 -18.20
N THR A 127 -10.36 16.22 -18.15
CA THR A 127 -10.65 15.15 -17.22
C THR A 127 -9.55 14.09 -17.37
N ARG A 128 -8.53 14.16 -16.57
CA ARG A 128 -7.62 13.06 -16.41
C ARG A 128 -8.30 12.09 -15.44
N SER A 129 -8.81 11.00 -15.99
CA SER A 129 -8.91 9.78 -15.20
C SER A 129 -7.52 9.56 -14.63
N CYS A 130 -7.36 9.53 -13.32
CA CYS A 130 -6.13 9.08 -12.69
C CYS A 130 -6.00 7.57 -12.94
N GLY A 131 -5.75 7.21 -14.18
CA GLY A 131 -5.16 5.95 -14.54
C GLY A 131 -3.66 6.14 -14.31
N TRP A 132 -3.16 5.62 -13.24
CA TRP A 132 -1.74 5.59 -12.95
C TRP A 132 -1.12 4.57 -13.92
N THR A 133 -0.54 5.05 -14.99
CA THR A 133 0.40 4.28 -15.80
C THR A 133 1.77 4.85 -15.50
N GLY A 134 2.56 4.11 -14.69
CA GLY A 134 3.99 4.33 -14.53
C GLY A 134 4.75 3.99 -15.80
#